data_e5518aee6b5db491c5f0a293a42fb3d3
#
_entry.id   e5518aee6b5db491c5f0a293a42fb3d3
#
_cell.length_a   1.000
_cell.length_b   1.000
_cell.length_c   1.000
_cell.angle_alpha   90.00
_cell.angle_beta   90.00
_cell.angle_gamma   90.00
#
_symmetry.space_group_name_H-M   'P 1'
#
loop_
_entity.id
_entity.type
_entity.pdbx_description
1 polymer ?
#
loop_
_entity_poly.entity_id
_entity_poly.type
_entity_poly.pdbx_seq_one_letter_code
_entity_poly.pdbx_strand_id
1 'polypeptide(L)'
;MEKSKISVQNPWKSSKNSSLVKRVLIIYNISMNLSKRQEEILFAIIEEYAEVATPVGSVTLAKLFNVSSATIRAEMARLEEYGYIAQPHTSAGRVPTDAGYRYYVNALAERPECASDIEQLRLGSHDEMSPERSNRVLEVRIGSQERADYAIRGAVDSLVELTGNLGLATIGDQLYMSGIARLFTQPEFLDNQRVQAVAKLLDNLEPWLREAAPGQPLNIFIGQENPIGKTSQVSLIISRFRSPYSDRSYIGVLGPTRQNYAKVMSLVRQAGGMLETALALK
;
A
#
# COMPACT_ATOMS: atom_id res chain seq x y z
N MET A 1 5.21 -12.62 -36.93
CA MET A 1 4.43 -12.39 -35.69
C MET A 1 5.30 -11.57 -34.76
N GLU A 2 5.13 -10.26 -34.82
CA GLU A 2 5.88 -9.28 -34.06
C GLU A 2 5.30 -9.17 -32.64
N LYS A 3 6.14 -9.41 -31.64
CA LYS A 3 5.79 -9.16 -30.23
C LYS A 3 5.80 -7.66 -29.99
N SER A 4 4.62 -7.05 -29.86
CA SER A 4 4.47 -5.66 -29.46
C SER A 4 5.02 -5.48 -28.03
N LYS A 5 6.17 -4.80 -27.93
CA LYS A 5 6.71 -4.29 -26.66
C LYS A 5 5.76 -3.19 -26.18
N ILE A 6 5.05 -3.43 -25.09
CA ILE A 6 4.32 -2.40 -24.38
C ILE A 6 5.38 -1.50 -23.75
N SER A 7 5.57 -0.33 -24.32
CA SER A 7 6.43 0.72 -23.80
C SER A 7 5.70 1.39 -22.62
N VAL A 8 6.10 1.08 -21.42
CA VAL A 8 5.67 1.82 -20.21
C VAL A 8 6.27 3.22 -20.33
N GLN A 9 5.48 4.18 -20.78
CA GLN A 9 5.89 5.58 -20.82
C GLN A 9 5.97 6.13 -19.41
N ASN A 10 7.15 6.61 -19.04
CA ASN A 10 7.48 7.18 -17.74
C ASN A 10 6.72 8.52 -17.56
N PRO A 11 5.73 8.64 -16.65
CA PRO A 11 4.85 9.82 -16.54
C PRO A 11 5.54 11.08 -15.98
N TRP A 12 6.81 10.99 -15.57
CA TRP A 12 7.55 12.07 -14.91
C TRP A 12 8.39 12.93 -15.85
N LYS A 13 8.28 12.76 -17.19
CA LYS A 13 9.12 13.51 -18.17
C LYS A 13 8.77 14.99 -18.31
N SER A 14 7.72 15.51 -17.71
CA SER A 14 7.29 16.90 -17.91
C SER A 14 7.58 17.90 -16.77
N SER A 15 8.21 17.49 -15.67
CA SER A 15 8.54 18.39 -14.57
C SER A 15 10.02 18.82 -14.61
N LYS A 16 10.26 20.15 -14.69
CA LYS A 16 11.59 20.79 -14.78
C LYS A 16 12.42 20.76 -13.48
N ASN A 17 12.12 19.93 -12.49
CA ASN A 17 12.91 19.82 -11.26
C ASN A 17 13.76 18.55 -11.28
N SER A 18 14.88 18.61 -12.02
CA SER A 18 15.65 17.44 -12.48
C SER A 18 16.49 16.72 -11.42
N SER A 19 16.72 17.26 -10.24
CA SER A 19 17.60 16.65 -9.24
C SER A 19 16.90 15.69 -8.29
N LEU A 20 15.66 15.97 -7.89
CA LEU A 20 14.84 15.08 -7.05
C LEU A 20 14.29 13.90 -7.85
N VAL A 21 13.86 14.16 -9.11
CA VAL A 21 13.37 13.12 -10.02
C VAL A 21 14.48 12.13 -10.39
N LYS A 22 15.73 12.58 -10.57
CA LYS A 22 16.88 11.69 -10.83
C LYS A 22 17.21 10.79 -9.62
N ARG A 23 17.08 11.28 -8.38
CA ARG A 23 17.30 10.45 -7.18
C ARG A 23 16.21 9.39 -7.00
N VAL A 24 14.96 9.71 -7.29
CA VAL A 24 13.85 8.75 -7.26
C VAL A 24 14.00 7.71 -8.37
N LEU A 25 14.43 8.10 -9.59
CA LEU A 25 14.67 7.18 -10.71
C LEU A 25 15.84 6.21 -10.47
N ILE A 26 16.84 6.58 -9.68
CA ILE A 26 17.97 5.70 -9.35
C ILE A 26 17.51 4.58 -8.39
N ILE A 27 16.58 4.84 -7.50
CA ILE A 27 15.97 3.83 -6.62
C ILE A 27 15.10 2.84 -7.42
N TYR A 28 14.47 3.29 -8.51
CA TYR A 28 13.57 2.45 -9.34
C TYR A 28 14.28 1.52 -10.35
N ASN A 29 15.58 1.68 -10.59
CA ASN A 29 16.26 0.98 -11.70
C ASN A 29 17.18 -0.18 -11.29
N ILE A 30 17.16 -0.64 -10.05
CA ILE A 30 17.84 -1.87 -9.67
C ILE A 30 16.76 -2.90 -9.26
N SER A 31 15.95 -3.32 -10.21
CA SER A 31 15.25 -4.59 -10.10
C SER A 31 16.30 -5.70 -10.25
N MET A 32 16.98 -6.03 -9.16
CA MET A 32 17.73 -7.29 -9.10
C MET A 32 16.68 -8.39 -9.29
N ASN A 33 16.85 -9.19 -10.33
CA ASN A 33 15.97 -10.33 -10.57
C ASN A 33 16.17 -11.33 -9.43
N LEU A 34 15.26 -11.32 -8.47
CA LEU A 34 15.22 -12.34 -7.44
C LEU A 34 14.93 -13.69 -8.08
N SER A 35 15.55 -14.76 -7.57
CA SER A 35 15.07 -16.10 -7.89
C SER A 35 13.65 -16.28 -7.35
N LYS A 36 12.87 -17.17 -7.97
CA LYS A 36 11.50 -17.46 -7.52
C LYS A 36 11.43 -17.73 -6.00
N ARG A 37 12.39 -18.50 -5.50
CA ARG A 37 12.50 -18.80 -4.07
C ARG A 37 12.76 -17.56 -3.20
N GLN A 38 13.62 -16.66 -3.63
CA GLN A 38 13.90 -15.41 -2.91
C GLN A 38 12.67 -14.50 -2.90
N GLU A 39 11.96 -14.43 -4.01
CA GLU A 39 10.71 -13.69 -4.12
C GLU A 39 9.65 -14.25 -3.16
N GLU A 40 9.44 -15.56 -3.15
CA GLU A 40 8.51 -16.23 -2.24
C GLU A 40 8.87 -15.99 -0.76
N ILE A 41 10.15 -16.05 -0.41
CA ILE A 41 10.63 -15.79 0.96
C ILE A 41 10.41 -14.32 1.33
N LEU A 42 10.69 -13.38 0.42
CA LEU A 42 10.45 -11.95 0.65
C LEU A 42 8.95 -11.69 0.89
N PHE A 43 8.09 -12.28 0.09
CA PHE A 43 6.64 -12.14 0.21
C PHE A 43 6.12 -12.71 1.53
N ALA A 44 6.59 -13.89 1.91
CA ALA A 44 6.25 -14.50 3.20
C ALA A 44 6.72 -13.65 4.39
N ILE A 45 7.89 -13.01 4.30
CA ILE A 45 8.36 -12.07 5.34
C ILE A 45 7.44 -10.85 5.42
N ILE A 46 7.00 -10.30 4.29
CA ILE A 46 6.13 -9.12 4.23
C ILE A 46 4.77 -9.44 4.83
N GLU A 47 4.16 -10.55 4.43
CA GLU A 47 2.84 -10.96 4.92
C GLU A 47 2.86 -11.28 6.42
N GLU A 48 3.82 -12.06 6.86
CA GLU A 48 3.98 -12.39 8.28
C GLU A 48 4.21 -11.13 9.13
N TYR A 49 5.09 -10.23 8.67
CA TYR A 49 5.36 -8.98 9.36
C TYR A 49 4.15 -8.03 9.38
N ALA A 50 3.36 -8.02 8.31
CA ALA A 50 2.12 -7.23 8.26
C ALA A 50 1.13 -7.66 9.34
N GLU A 51 1.09 -8.95 9.65
CA GLU A 51 0.17 -9.54 10.59
C GLU A 51 0.64 -9.40 12.05
N VAL A 52 1.87 -9.86 12.35
CA VAL A 52 2.34 -9.96 13.73
C VAL A 52 3.12 -8.75 14.25
N ALA A 53 3.50 -7.81 13.40
CA ALA A 53 4.28 -6.61 13.73
C ALA A 53 5.62 -6.89 14.45
N THR A 54 6.14 -8.11 14.36
CA THR A 54 7.41 -8.52 14.98
C THR A 54 8.37 -9.07 13.92
N PRO A 55 9.71 -8.87 14.08
CA PRO A 55 10.68 -9.35 13.11
C PRO A 55 10.57 -10.85 12.84
N VAL A 56 10.53 -11.23 11.57
CA VAL A 56 10.27 -12.61 11.13
C VAL A 56 11.53 -13.46 11.23
N GLY A 57 11.43 -14.58 11.96
CA GLY A 57 12.53 -15.50 12.18
C GLY A 57 12.68 -16.58 11.11
N SER A 58 13.92 -17.05 10.86
CA SER A 58 14.17 -18.12 9.90
C SER A 58 13.49 -19.45 10.25
N VAL A 59 13.21 -19.70 11.53
CA VAL A 59 12.54 -20.93 11.98
C VAL A 59 11.07 -20.97 11.54
N THR A 60 10.39 -19.82 11.60
CA THR A 60 9.00 -19.67 11.14
C THR A 60 8.92 -19.99 9.64
N LEU A 61 9.77 -19.35 8.84
CA LEU A 61 9.80 -19.57 7.39
C LEU A 61 10.26 -20.98 7.00
N ALA A 62 11.18 -21.59 7.77
CA ALA A 62 11.63 -22.94 7.52
C ALA A 62 10.50 -23.97 7.55
N LYS A 63 9.54 -23.77 8.45
CA LYS A 63 8.32 -24.60 8.53
C LYS A 63 7.43 -24.40 7.30
N LEU A 64 7.22 -23.15 6.88
CA LEU A 64 6.39 -22.82 5.72
C LEU A 64 6.96 -23.44 4.44
N PHE A 65 8.26 -23.29 4.21
CA PHE A 65 8.91 -23.75 2.98
C PHE A 65 9.41 -25.21 3.03
N ASN A 66 9.20 -25.91 4.16
CA ASN A 66 9.69 -27.28 4.39
C ASN A 66 11.18 -27.45 4.06
N VAL A 67 12.02 -26.54 4.54
CA VAL A 67 13.46 -26.54 4.36
C VAL A 67 14.19 -26.27 5.68
N SER A 68 15.52 -26.42 5.72
CA SER A 68 16.30 -26.11 6.91
C SER A 68 16.31 -24.60 7.22
N SER A 69 16.32 -24.24 8.50
CA SER A 69 16.48 -22.84 8.93
C SER A 69 17.82 -22.25 8.47
N ALA A 70 18.83 -23.08 8.23
CA ALA A 70 20.11 -22.63 7.67
C ALA A 70 19.97 -22.18 6.21
N THR A 71 19.18 -22.91 5.40
CA THR A 71 18.86 -22.53 4.02
C THR A 71 18.11 -21.20 3.99
N ILE A 72 17.10 -21.03 4.85
CA ILE A 72 16.35 -19.77 4.94
C ILE A 72 17.27 -18.61 5.35
N ARG A 73 18.17 -18.80 6.32
CA ARG A 73 19.13 -17.76 6.71
C ARG A 73 20.03 -17.31 5.56
N ALA A 74 20.49 -18.25 4.72
CA ALA A 74 21.31 -17.93 3.56
C ALA A 74 20.53 -17.06 2.55
N GLU A 75 19.25 -17.37 2.28
CA GLU A 75 18.43 -16.56 1.39
C GLU A 75 18.07 -15.21 2.01
N MET A 76 17.77 -15.16 3.31
CA MET A 76 17.56 -13.90 4.04
C MET A 76 18.79 -13.00 3.99
N ALA A 77 20.00 -13.55 4.14
CA ALA A 77 21.25 -12.78 4.03
C ALA A 77 21.39 -12.13 2.65
N ARG A 78 21.06 -12.86 1.58
CA ARG A 78 21.07 -12.31 0.21
C ARG A 78 20.03 -11.21 0.01
N LEU A 79 18.80 -11.42 0.52
CA LEU A 79 17.75 -10.40 0.47
C LEU A 79 18.13 -9.13 1.25
N GLU A 80 18.89 -9.29 2.34
CA GLU A 80 19.43 -8.18 3.12
C GLU A 80 20.54 -7.45 2.35
N GLU A 81 21.47 -8.18 1.70
CA GLU A 81 22.49 -7.60 0.81
C GLU A 81 21.86 -6.80 -0.34
N TYR A 82 20.73 -7.27 -0.86
CA TYR A 82 19.95 -6.55 -1.89
C TYR A 82 19.14 -5.37 -1.34
N GLY A 83 19.10 -5.23 -0.01
CA GLY A 83 18.39 -4.13 0.66
C GLY A 83 16.87 -4.28 0.75
N TYR A 84 16.31 -5.47 0.46
CA TYR A 84 14.87 -5.70 0.54
C TYR A 84 14.36 -5.98 1.95
N ILE A 85 15.21 -6.49 2.81
CA ILE A 85 14.94 -6.71 4.24
C ILE A 85 16.09 -6.16 5.08
N ALA A 86 15.84 -5.95 6.37
CA ALA A 86 16.84 -5.47 7.30
C ALA A 86 16.74 -6.20 8.64
N GLN A 87 17.84 -6.27 9.37
CA GLN A 87 17.88 -6.77 10.73
C GLN A 87 17.83 -5.60 11.72
N PRO A 88 16.74 -5.40 12.50
CA PRO A 88 16.66 -4.27 13.42
C PRO A 88 17.65 -4.37 14.60
N HIS A 89 17.97 -5.59 15.06
CA HIS A 89 18.93 -5.85 16.16
C HIS A 89 19.64 -7.18 15.93
N THR A 90 20.82 -7.35 16.48
CA THR A 90 21.72 -8.51 16.27
C THR A 90 21.06 -9.88 16.50
N SER A 91 20.10 -10.00 17.40
CA SER A 91 19.37 -11.23 17.70
C SER A 91 17.95 -11.28 17.12
N ALA A 92 17.53 -10.22 16.41
CA ALA A 92 16.19 -10.17 15.83
C ALA A 92 16.09 -10.95 14.52
N GLY A 93 14.85 -11.29 14.13
CA GLY A 93 14.53 -11.70 12.79
C GLY A 93 14.77 -10.59 11.76
N ARG A 94 14.08 -10.65 10.64
CA ARG A 94 14.15 -9.64 9.58
C ARG A 94 12.83 -8.89 9.44
N VAL A 95 12.92 -7.63 9.05
CA VAL A 95 11.77 -6.78 8.70
C VAL A 95 11.92 -6.30 7.26
N PRO A 96 10.83 -6.09 6.51
CA PRO A 96 10.89 -5.50 5.19
C PRO A 96 11.39 -4.05 5.23
N THR A 97 12.12 -3.64 4.19
CA THR A 97 12.45 -2.24 3.92
C THR A 97 11.40 -1.60 2.98
N ASP A 98 11.44 -0.28 2.80
CA ASP A 98 10.62 0.40 1.79
C ASP A 98 10.85 -0.19 0.38
N ALA A 99 12.09 -0.57 0.05
CA ALA A 99 12.45 -1.22 -1.19
C ALA A 99 11.84 -2.63 -1.32
N GLY A 100 11.81 -3.40 -0.23
CA GLY A 100 11.14 -4.70 -0.18
C GLY A 100 9.64 -4.58 -0.41
N TYR A 101 8.97 -3.66 0.27
CA TYR A 101 7.55 -3.37 0.04
C TYR A 101 7.29 -2.90 -1.39
N ARG A 102 8.16 -2.05 -1.96
CA ARG A 102 8.03 -1.58 -3.34
C ARG A 102 8.13 -2.73 -4.34
N TYR A 103 9.10 -3.63 -4.16
CA TYR A 103 9.20 -4.83 -4.99
C TYR A 103 7.92 -5.65 -4.94
N TYR A 104 7.41 -5.92 -3.75
CA TYR A 104 6.17 -6.66 -3.52
C TYR A 104 4.95 -6.02 -4.19
N VAL A 105 4.75 -4.71 -4.00
CA VAL A 105 3.65 -3.96 -4.61
C VAL A 105 3.71 -3.95 -6.13
N ASN A 106 4.90 -3.84 -6.71
CA ASN A 106 5.09 -3.91 -8.15
C ASN A 106 4.73 -5.32 -8.69
N ALA A 107 5.14 -6.38 -7.98
CA ALA A 107 4.77 -7.74 -8.34
C ALA A 107 3.25 -7.96 -8.31
N LEU A 108 2.55 -7.44 -7.29
CA LEU A 108 1.09 -7.49 -7.21
C LEU A 108 0.40 -6.71 -8.35
N ALA A 109 0.98 -5.60 -8.79
CA ALA A 109 0.43 -4.79 -9.87
C ALA A 109 0.63 -5.44 -11.26
N GLU A 110 1.79 -6.07 -11.47
CA GLU A 110 2.15 -6.72 -12.75
C GLU A 110 1.53 -8.12 -12.90
N ARG A 111 1.34 -8.83 -11.80
CA ARG A 111 0.86 -10.21 -11.74
C ARG A 111 -0.24 -10.33 -10.69
N PRO A 112 -1.48 -9.90 -10.99
CA PRO A 112 -2.59 -9.97 -10.03
C PRO A 112 -2.86 -11.39 -9.49
N GLU A 113 -2.52 -12.42 -10.25
CA GLU A 113 -2.58 -13.84 -9.84
C GLU A 113 -1.66 -14.15 -8.66
N CYS A 114 -0.57 -13.40 -8.47
CA CYS A 114 0.30 -13.56 -7.30
C CYS A 114 -0.44 -13.33 -5.98
N ALA A 115 -1.53 -12.59 -5.98
CA ALA A 115 -2.33 -12.37 -4.76
C ALA A 115 -2.90 -13.68 -4.20
N SER A 116 -3.31 -14.62 -5.07
CA SER A 116 -3.78 -15.95 -4.65
C SER A 116 -2.65 -16.85 -4.15
N ASP A 117 -1.47 -16.77 -4.78
CA ASP A 117 -0.30 -17.51 -4.34
C ASP A 117 0.20 -17.02 -2.98
N ILE A 118 0.15 -15.71 -2.77
CA ILE A 118 0.51 -15.05 -1.50
C ILE A 118 -0.47 -15.45 -0.38
N GLU A 119 -1.76 -15.54 -0.65
CA GLU A 119 -2.76 -16.01 0.32
C GLU A 119 -2.40 -17.40 0.86
N GLN A 120 -1.84 -18.29 0.02
CA GLN A 120 -1.40 -19.62 0.42
C GLN A 120 -0.11 -19.60 1.27
N LEU A 121 0.67 -18.52 1.21
CA LEU A 121 1.89 -18.34 2.03
C LEU A 121 1.61 -17.84 3.44
N ARG A 122 0.37 -17.51 3.78
CA ARG A 122 -0.01 -17.05 5.11
C ARG A 122 0.05 -18.18 6.13
N LEU A 123 0.75 -17.95 7.23
CA LEU A 123 0.98 -18.92 8.31
C LEU A 123 -0.19 -19.10 9.28
N GLY A 124 -1.22 -18.28 9.20
CA GLY A 124 -2.36 -18.28 10.10
C GLY A 124 -3.68 -18.07 9.38
N SER A 125 -4.67 -18.89 9.70
CA SER A 125 -6.08 -18.62 9.38
C SER A 125 -6.64 -17.64 10.42
N HIS A 126 -6.32 -16.35 10.31
CA HIS A 126 -7.09 -15.36 11.05
C HIS A 126 -8.42 -15.14 10.31
N ASP A 127 -9.47 -14.93 11.10
CA ASP A 127 -10.85 -14.72 10.63
C ASP A 127 -10.98 -13.35 9.92
N GLU A 128 -10.21 -13.19 8.82
CA GLU A 128 -10.34 -12.03 7.95
C GLU A 128 -11.64 -12.15 7.16
N MET A 129 -12.35 -11.04 7.09
CA MET A 129 -13.55 -10.93 6.27
C MET A 129 -13.23 -11.30 4.81
N SER A 130 -13.95 -12.28 4.26
CA SER A 130 -13.71 -12.72 2.87
C SER A 130 -13.83 -11.56 1.87
N PRO A 131 -13.14 -11.63 0.73
CA PRO A 131 -13.24 -10.61 -0.31
C PRO A 131 -14.69 -10.31 -0.73
N GLU A 132 -15.55 -11.33 -0.83
CA GLU A 132 -16.96 -11.17 -1.18
C GLU A 132 -17.74 -10.41 -0.11
N ARG A 133 -17.47 -10.66 1.17
CA ARG A 133 -18.10 -9.94 2.27
C ARG A 133 -17.64 -8.51 2.34
N SER A 134 -16.36 -8.26 2.11
CA SER A 134 -15.78 -6.91 2.02
C SER A 134 -16.42 -6.10 0.88
N ASN A 135 -16.59 -6.71 -0.30
CA ASN A 135 -17.24 -6.09 -1.44
C ASN A 135 -18.70 -5.74 -1.15
N ARG A 136 -19.43 -6.64 -0.49
CA ARG A 136 -20.83 -6.40 -0.10
C ARG A 136 -20.96 -5.24 0.88
N VAL A 137 -20.03 -5.07 1.82
CA VAL A 137 -20.02 -3.90 2.74
C VAL A 137 -19.86 -2.60 1.95
N LEU A 138 -18.95 -2.56 0.98
CA LEU A 138 -18.77 -1.39 0.12
C LEU A 138 -20.02 -1.12 -0.74
N GLU A 139 -20.59 -2.14 -1.38
CA GLU A 139 -21.79 -1.98 -2.21
C GLU A 139 -22.97 -1.39 -1.43
N VAL A 140 -23.25 -1.94 -0.25
CA VAL A 140 -24.38 -1.45 0.58
C VAL A 140 -24.17 0.00 1.00
N ARG A 141 -22.96 0.37 1.43
CA ARG A 141 -22.69 1.72 1.97
C ARG A 141 -22.56 2.80 0.89
N ILE A 142 -22.07 2.44 -0.29
CA ILE A 142 -21.90 3.39 -1.39
C ILE A 142 -23.16 3.46 -2.25
N GLY A 143 -23.71 2.31 -2.62
CA GLY A 143 -24.80 2.21 -3.59
C GLY A 143 -26.17 2.66 -3.05
N SER A 144 -26.40 2.54 -1.72
CA SER A 144 -27.70 2.88 -1.10
C SER A 144 -27.89 4.37 -0.80
N GLN A 145 -26.91 5.22 -1.10
CA GLN A 145 -26.93 6.63 -0.70
C GLN A 145 -27.52 7.53 -1.80
N GLU A 146 -28.51 8.35 -1.42
CA GLU A 146 -29.15 9.31 -2.34
C GLU A 146 -28.31 10.57 -2.61
N ARG A 147 -27.40 10.94 -1.69
CA ARG A 147 -26.55 12.13 -1.79
C ARG A 147 -25.08 11.74 -1.97
N ALA A 148 -24.37 12.48 -2.82
CA ALA A 148 -22.95 12.27 -3.11
C ALA A 148 -22.09 12.25 -1.83
N ASP A 149 -22.30 13.22 -0.92
CA ASP A 149 -21.55 13.30 0.34
C ASP A 149 -21.67 12.06 1.22
N TYR A 150 -22.86 11.46 1.27
CA TYR A 150 -23.08 10.24 2.05
C TYR A 150 -22.41 9.04 1.41
N ALA A 151 -22.43 8.93 0.08
CA ALA A 151 -21.72 7.85 -0.62
C ALA A 151 -20.22 7.92 -0.37
N ILE A 152 -19.64 9.14 -0.41
CA ILE A 152 -18.21 9.36 -0.16
C ILE A 152 -17.86 9.02 1.29
N ARG A 153 -18.60 9.52 2.26
CA ARG A 153 -18.41 9.21 3.68
C ARG A 153 -18.55 7.70 3.93
N GLY A 154 -19.57 7.07 3.37
CA GLY A 154 -19.78 5.64 3.46
C GLY A 154 -18.62 4.82 2.89
N ALA A 155 -18.03 5.27 1.77
CA ALA A 155 -16.84 4.65 1.20
C ALA A 155 -15.61 4.80 2.12
N VAL A 156 -15.36 6.01 2.61
CA VAL A 156 -14.26 6.30 3.54
C VAL A 156 -14.38 5.48 4.82
N ASP A 157 -15.56 5.48 5.46
CA ASP A 157 -15.81 4.72 6.69
C ASP A 157 -15.67 3.20 6.47
N SER A 158 -16.09 2.70 5.30
CA SER A 158 -15.91 1.29 4.94
C SER A 158 -14.44 0.92 4.81
N LEU A 159 -13.63 1.78 4.17
CA LEU A 159 -12.19 1.56 4.09
C LEU A 159 -11.54 1.53 5.48
N VAL A 160 -11.95 2.43 6.39
CA VAL A 160 -11.47 2.43 7.78
C VAL A 160 -11.81 1.11 8.49
N GLU A 161 -13.04 0.63 8.33
CA GLU A 161 -13.50 -0.60 8.98
C GLU A 161 -12.77 -1.84 8.43
N LEU A 162 -12.63 -1.93 7.10
CA LEU A 162 -12.05 -3.08 6.42
C LEU A 162 -10.53 -3.17 6.52
N THR A 163 -9.84 -2.02 6.67
CA THR A 163 -8.37 -1.97 6.67
C THR A 163 -7.76 -1.68 8.04
N GLY A 164 -8.54 -1.14 8.98
CA GLY A 164 -8.03 -0.67 10.27
C GLY A 164 -7.18 0.60 10.19
N ASN A 165 -7.06 1.21 9.02
CA ASN A 165 -6.24 2.39 8.74
C ASN A 165 -7.10 3.66 8.59
N LEU A 166 -6.46 4.82 8.42
CA LEU A 166 -7.16 6.07 8.10
C LEU A 166 -7.66 6.02 6.66
N GLY A 167 -8.98 6.19 6.47
CA GLY A 167 -9.61 6.38 5.17
C GLY A 167 -9.69 7.85 4.79
N LEU A 168 -9.53 8.15 3.51
CA LEU A 168 -9.63 9.50 2.97
C LEU A 168 -10.26 9.53 1.58
N ALA A 169 -10.91 10.65 1.25
CA ALA A 169 -11.32 10.94 -0.12
C ALA A 169 -11.22 12.45 -0.38
N THR A 170 -10.93 12.83 -1.62
CA THR A 170 -10.97 14.23 -2.06
C THR A 170 -11.87 14.37 -3.27
N ILE A 171 -12.68 15.43 -3.29
CA ILE A 171 -13.46 15.87 -4.45
C ILE A 171 -13.29 17.38 -4.58
N GLY A 172 -12.62 17.81 -5.63
CA GLY A 172 -12.19 19.20 -5.74
C GLY A 172 -11.34 19.61 -4.55
N ASP A 173 -11.75 20.65 -3.85
CA ASP A 173 -11.07 21.21 -2.68
C ASP A 173 -11.59 20.63 -1.34
N GLN A 174 -12.49 19.64 -1.38
CA GLN A 174 -13.02 19.02 -0.17
C GLN A 174 -12.26 17.74 0.17
N LEU A 175 -11.79 17.66 1.42
CA LEU A 175 -11.15 16.47 1.98
C LEU A 175 -12.06 15.81 3.02
N TYR A 176 -12.37 14.56 2.81
CA TYR A 176 -13.09 13.69 3.73
C TYR A 176 -12.07 12.75 4.37
N MET A 177 -12.04 12.66 5.69
CA MET A 177 -11.17 11.73 6.43
C MET A 177 -11.93 11.09 7.58
N SER A 178 -11.60 9.83 7.86
CA SER A 178 -12.10 9.07 9.00
C SER A 178 -11.03 8.10 9.50
N GLY A 179 -11.09 7.71 10.77
CA GLY A 179 -10.19 6.70 11.33
C GLY A 179 -8.87 7.23 11.86
N ILE A 180 -8.70 8.53 12.11
CA ILE A 180 -7.46 9.12 12.68
C ILE A 180 -7.07 8.42 13.99
N ALA A 181 -8.03 8.18 14.88
CA ALA A 181 -7.78 7.50 16.15
C ALA A 181 -7.25 6.07 15.93
N ARG A 182 -7.78 5.33 14.94
CA ARG A 182 -7.30 3.97 14.60
C ARG A 182 -5.88 3.98 14.08
N LEU A 183 -5.50 4.99 13.29
CA LEU A 183 -4.13 5.13 12.82
C LEU A 183 -3.16 5.26 13.99
N PHE A 184 -3.47 6.11 14.97
CA PHE A 184 -2.60 6.35 16.13
C PHE A 184 -2.63 5.23 17.19
N THR A 185 -3.50 4.25 17.10
CA THR A 185 -3.43 3.03 17.95
C THR A 185 -2.44 2.00 17.43
N GLN A 186 -1.94 2.15 16.20
CA GLN A 186 -0.95 1.24 15.63
C GLN A 186 0.39 1.34 16.37
N PRO A 187 1.11 0.21 16.58
CA PRO A 187 2.35 0.20 17.38
C PRO A 187 3.44 1.09 16.83
N GLU A 188 3.43 1.39 15.53
CA GLU A 188 4.38 2.29 14.88
C GLU A 188 4.28 3.75 15.37
N PHE A 189 3.11 4.17 15.88
CA PHE A 189 2.81 5.55 16.27
C PHE A 189 2.79 5.76 17.78
N LEU A 190 3.43 4.87 18.55
CA LEU A 190 3.64 5.08 19.99
C LEU A 190 4.69 6.17 20.28
N ASP A 191 5.51 6.53 19.29
CA ASP A 191 6.51 7.58 19.37
C ASP A 191 5.93 8.94 18.99
N ASN A 192 6.05 9.93 19.88
CA ASN A 192 5.57 11.29 19.66
C ASN A 192 6.15 11.96 18.41
N GLN A 193 7.39 11.67 18.03
CA GLN A 193 7.99 12.24 16.82
C GLN A 193 7.29 11.73 15.56
N ARG A 194 6.91 10.47 15.53
CA ARG A 194 6.14 9.88 14.41
C ARG A 194 4.73 10.44 14.36
N VAL A 195 4.06 10.59 15.51
CA VAL A 195 2.74 11.24 15.58
C VAL A 195 2.80 12.65 15.00
N GLN A 196 3.80 13.45 15.36
CA GLN A 196 3.99 14.80 14.80
C GLN A 196 4.27 14.78 13.30
N ALA A 197 5.07 13.81 12.82
CA ALA A 197 5.35 13.66 11.38
C ALA A 197 4.09 13.32 10.59
N VAL A 198 3.24 12.43 11.12
CA VAL A 198 1.95 12.09 10.52
C VAL A 198 0.99 13.28 10.55
N ALA A 199 0.90 14.01 11.67
CA ALA A 199 0.04 15.20 11.75
C ALA A 199 0.43 16.24 10.69
N LYS A 200 1.73 16.53 10.54
CA LYS A 200 2.24 17.43 9.48
C LYS A 200 1.93 16.93 8.08
N LEU A 201 1.96 15.59 7.87
CA LEU A 201 1.57 15.00 6.59
C LEU A 201 0.09 15.27 6.31
N LEU A 202 -0.79 15.03 7.29
CA LEU A 202 -2.23 15.23 7.15
C LEU A 202 -2.57 16.70 6.85
N ASP A 203 -1.91 17.66 7.50
CA ASP A 203 -2.09 19.10 7.25
C ASP A 203 -1.73 19.50 5.81
N ASN A 204 -0.82 18.78 5.17
CA ASN A 204 -0.35 19.07 3.82
C ASN A 204 -0.94 18.12 2.75
N LEU A 205 -1.79 17.19 3.13
CA LEU A 205 -2.27 16.13 2.24
C LEU A 205 -3.16 16.66 1.11
N GLU A 206 -4.17 17.47 1.45
CA GLU A 206 -5.08 18.03 0.46
C GLU A 206 -4.36 18.98 -0.51
N PRO A 207 -3.60 19.99 -0.03
CA PRO A 207 -2.84 20.86 -0.92
C PRO A 207 -1.92 20.08 -1.86
N TRP A 208 -1.24 19.04 -1.35
CA TRP A 208 -0.37 18.22 -2.16
C TRP A 208 -1.14 17.39 -3.20
N LEU A 209 -2.25 16.74 -2.85
CA LEU A 209 -3.07 15.98 -3.81
C LEU A 209 -3.56 16.86 -4.95
N ARG A 210 -3.94 18.09 -4.65
CA ARG A 210 -4.39 19.08 -5.62
C ARG A 210 -3.26 19.50 -6.56
N GLU A 211 -2.07 19.79 -6.03
CA GLU A 211 -0.91 20.26 -6.81
C GLU A 211 -0.25 19.13 -7.61
N ALA A 212 0.04 18.00 -6.96
CA ALA A 212 0.72 16.87 -7.58
C ALA A 212 -0.14 16.13 -8.60
N ALA A 213 -1.47 16.14 -8.41
CA ALA A 213 -2.47 15.51 -9.27
C ALA A 213 -2.02 14.13 -9.77
N PRO A 214 -1.80 13.12 -8.88
CA PRO A 214 -1.31 11.81 -9.28
C PRO A 214 -2.15 11.19 -10.40
N GLY A 215 -1.53 10.89 -11.53
CA GLY A 215 -2.24 10.59 -12.78
C GLY A 215 -2.57 9.12 -13.01
N GLN A 216 -1.99 8.21 -12.24
CA GLN A 216 -2.26 6.78 -12.38
C GLN A 216 -3.61 6.41 -11.76
N PRO A 217 -4.31 5.38 -12.27
CA PRO A 217 -5.54 4.89 -11.67
C PRO A 217 -5.38 4.51 -10.19
N LEU A 218 -4.26 3.87 -9.84
CA LEU A 218 -3.85 3.57 -8.48
C LEU A 218 -2.44 4.10 -8.25
N ASN A 219 -2.25 4.90 -7.21
CA ASN A 219 -0.96 5.45 -6.81
C ASN A 219 -0.63 4.97 -5.39
N ILE A 220 0.62 4.55 -5.18
CA ILE A 220 1.09 3.99 -3.93
C ILE A 220 2.42 4.65 -3.57
N PHE A 221 2.47 5.27 -2.40
CA PHE A 221 3.65 5.94 -1.86
C PHE A 221 4.04 5.25 -0.55
N ILE A 222 5.22 4.67 -0.48
CA ILE A 222 5.69 3.82 0.63
C ILE A 222 6.79 4.54 1.39
N GLY A 223 6.61 4.77 2.69
CA GLY A 223 7.65 5.30 3.58
C GLY A 223 8.33 6.55 3.01
N GLN A 224 9.62 6.46 2.70
CA GLN A 224 10.43 7.57 2.19
C GLN A 224 10.04 8.05 0.77
N GLU A 225 9.27 7.28 0.03
CA GLU A 225 8.74 7.70 -1.27
C GLU A 225 7.63 8.74 -1.13
N ASN A 226 7.01 8.81 0.05
CA ASN A 226 5.94 9.76 0.32
C ASN A 226 6.49 11.20 0.28
N PRO A 227 6.08 12.04 -0.67
CA PRO A 227 6.69 13.35 -0.90
C PRO A 227 6.46 14.33 0.25
N ILE A 228 5.39 14.15 1.04
CA ILE A 228 5.01 15.04 2.14
C ILE A 228 5.25 14.42 3.53
N GLY A 229 5.67 13.16 3.61
CA GLY A 229 5.79 12.44 4.88
C GLY A 229 6.94 11.45 4.94
N LYS A 230 8.12 11.79 4.43
CA LYS A 230 9.28 10.89 4.35
C LYS A 230 9.71 10.26 5.67
N THR A 231 9.51 10.96 6.78
CA THR A 231 9.89 10.50 8.13
C THR A 231 8.75 9.87 8.90
N SER A 232 7.54 9.85 8.34
CA SER A 232 6.33 9.39 9.04
C SER A 232 6.20 7.87 9.10
N GLN A 233 6.95 7.14 8.28
CA GLN A 233 6.85 5.68 8.13
C GLN A 233 5.43 5.21 7.80
N VAL A 234 4.73 5.98 6.98
CA VAL A 234 3.39 5.64 6.48
C VAL A 234 3.42 5.34 4.99
N SER A 235 2.44 4.57 4.56
CA SER A 235 2.12 4.39 3.14
C SER A 235 0.78 5.01 2.84
N LEU A 236 0.72 5.71 1.71
CA LEU A 236 -0.50 6.28 1.15
C LEU A 236 -0.86 5.52 -0.12
N ILE A 237 -2.05 4.94 -0.15
CA ILE A 237 -2.61 4.22 -1.30
C ILE A 237 -3.86 4.94 -1.73
N ILE A 238 -3.88 5.49 -2.94
CA ILE A 238 -5.02 6.26 -3.48
C ILE A 238 -5.40 5.78 -4.86
N SER A 239 -6.70 5.65 -5.09
CA SER A 239 -7.31 5.45 -6.41
C SER A 239 -7.91 6.74 -6.90
N ARG A 240 -7.60 7.10 -8.15
CA ARG A 240 -8.30 8.18 -8.83
C ARG A 240 -9.65 7.66 -9.33
N PHE A 241 -10.69 8.46 -9.19
CA PHE A 241 -12.00 8.18 -9.77
C PHE A 241 -12.58 9.43 -10.45
N ARG A 242 -13.48 9.23 -11.39
CA ARG A 242 -14.17 10.32 -12.08
C ARG A 242 -15.37 10.75 -11.27
N SER A 243 -15.59 12.05 -11.17
CA SER A 243 -16.76 12.60 -10.51
C SER A 243 -17.33 13.77 -11.34
N PRO A 244 -18.63 14.00 -11.34
CA PRO A 244 -19.25 15.16 -12.00
C PRO A 244 -18.77 16.49 -11.41
N TYR A 245 -18.19 16.46 -10.22
CA TYR A 245 -17.81 17.65 -9.45
C TYR A 245 -16.34 18.03 -9.62
N SER A 246 -15.49 17.11 -10.06
CA SER A 246 -14.04 17.36 -10.23
C SER A 246 -13.36 16.28 -11.03
N ASP A 247 -12.44 16.68 -11.91
CA ASP A 247 -11.54 15.78 -12.63
C ASP A 247 -10.42 15.20 -11.72
N ARG A 248 -10.28 15.74 -10.49
CA ARG A 248 -9.27 15.38 -9.51
C ARG A 248 -9.93 14.85 -8.24
N SER A 249 -10.51 13.67 -8.35
CA SER A 249 -11.12 12.98 -7.22
C SER A 249 -10.32 11.75 -6.87
N TYR A 250 -10.03 11.59 -5.59
CA TYR A 250 -9.25 10.48 -5.06
C TYR A 250 -9.95 9.85 -3.88
N ILE A 251 -9.84 8.53 -3.74
CA ILE A 251 -10.19 7.80 -2.52
C ILE A 251 -9.02 6.91 -2.14
N GLY A 252 -8.77 6.75 -0.85
CA GLY A 252 -7.65 5.94 -0.42
C GLY A 252 -7.52 5.71 1.07
N VAL A 253 -6.37 5.17 1.41
CA VAL A 253 -6.01 4.75 2.76
C VAL A 253 -4.61 5.27 3.08
N LEU A 254 -4.45 5.82 4.28
CA LEU A 254 -3.17 6.13 4.90
C LEU A 254 -2.98 5.20 6.11
N GLY A 255 -1.91 4.43 6.11
CA GLY A 255 -1.57 3.49 7.18
C GLY A 255 -0.07 3.37 7.38
N PRO A 256 0.41 2.56 8.35
CA PRO A 256 1.82 2.28 8.49
C PRO A 256 2.38 1.62 7.22
N THR A 257 3.71 1.66 7.02
CA THR A 257 4.34 0.90 5.92
C THR A 257 4.08 -0.59 6.03
N ARG A 258 3.87 -1.09 7.24
CA ARG A 258 3.44 -2.44 7.55
C ARG A 258 1.93 -2.56 7.39
N GLN A 259 1.47 -2.93 6.21
CA GLN A 259 0.05 -3.19 5.95
C GLN A 259 -0.13 -4.30 4.90
N ASN A 260 -1.31 -4.89 4.86
CA ASN A 260 -1.67 -5.85 3.84
C ASN A 260 -1.95 -5.14 2.51
N TYR A 261 -0.90 -4.97 1.71
CA TYR A 261 -0.99 -4.24 0.43
C TYR A 261 -1.95 -4.89 -0.55
N ALA A 262 -1.97 -6.23 -0.66
CA ALA A 262 -2.87 -6.94 -1.57
C ALA A 262 -4.33 -6.58 -1.29
N LYS A 263 -4.74 -6.68 -0.03
CA LYS A 263 -6.09 -6.35 0.44
C LYS A 263 -6.41 -4.86 0.25
N VAL A 264 -5.53 -3.97 0.72
CA VAL A 264 -5.76 -2.52 0.69
C VAL A 264 -5.83 -1.99 -0.73
N MET A 265 -4.93 -2.44 -1.63
CA MET A 265 -4.95 -2.06 -3.05
C MET A 265 -6.26 -2.48 -3.74
N SER A 266 -6.74 -3.69 -3.45
CA SER A 266 -8.01 -4.20 -3.98
C SER A 266 -9.19 -3.36 -3.50
N LEU A 267 -9.30 -3.12 -2.19
CA LEU A 267 -10.40 -2.35 -1.59
C LEU A 267 -10.43 -0.89 -2.07
N VAL A 268 -9.27 -0.23 -2.14
CA VAL A 268 -9.17 1.16 -2.60
C VAL A 268 -9.57 1.27 -4.08
N ARG A 269 -9.13 0.32 -4.93
CA ARG A 269 -9.53 0.29 -6.35
C ARG A 269 -11.02 0.07 -6.51
N GLN A 270 -11.62 -0.86 -5.77
CA GLN A 270 -13.05 -1.14 -5.79
C GLN A 270 -13.87 0.04 -5.31
N ALA A 271 -13.49 0.67 -4.20
CA ALA A 271 -14.16 1.85 -3.67
C ALA A 271 -14.17 3.00 -4.69
N GLY A 272 -13.06 3.21 -5.41
CA GLY A 272 -12.97 4.18 -6.49
C GLY A 272 -13.95 3.89 -7.64
N GLY A 273 -13.99 2.66 -8.12
CA GLY A 273 -14.92 2.25 -9.18
C GLY A 273 -16.40 2.34 -8.77
N MET A 274 -16.72 1.97 -7.53
CA MET A 274 -18.08 2.07 -6.99
C MET A 274 -18.53 3.53 -6.82
N LEU A 275 -17.63 4.41 -6.35
CA LEU A 275 -17.92 5.84 -6.27
C LEU A 275 -18.12 6.46 -7.66
N GLU A 276 -17.28 6.11 -8.63
CA GLU A 276 -17.44 6.56 -10.02
C GLU A 276 -18.83 6.19 -10.56
N THR A 277 -19.27 4.96 -10.35
CA THR A 277 -20.60 4.48 -10.74
C THR A 277 -21.72 5.20 -9.99
N ALA A 278 -21.63 5.28 -8.66
CA ALA A 278 -22.65 5.87 -7.82
C ALA A 278 -22.84 7.38 -8.06
N LEU A 279 -21.76 8.10 -8.42
CA LEU A 279 -21.81 9.53 -8.69
C LEU A 279 -22.18 9.87 -10.14
N ALA A 280 -21.90 8.96 -11.10
CA ALA A 280 -22.31 9.13 -12.49
C ALA A 280 -23.82 8.95 -12.71
N LEU A 281 -24.51 8.24 -11.81
CA LEU A 281 -25.96 8.01 -11.85
C LEU A 281 -26.79 9.13 -11.24
N LYS A 282 -26.15 10.17 -10.70
CA LYS A 282 -26.77 11.32 -10.03
C LYS A 282 -26.58 12.62 -10.81
#